data_8aea221dc171022677bbae1bfe897f3a
#
_entry.id   8aea221dc171022677bbae1bfe897f3a
#
_cell.length_a   1.000
_cell.length_b   1.000
_cell.length_c   1.000
_cell.angle_alpha   90.00
_cell.angle_beta   90.00
_cell.angle_gamma   90.00
#
_symmetry.space_group_name_H-M   'P 1'
#
loop_
_entity.id
_entity.type
_entity.pdbx_description
1 polymer ?
#
loop_
_entity_poly.entity_id
_entity_poly.type
_entity_poly.pdbx_seq_one_letter_code
_entity_poly.pdbx_strand_id
1 'polypeptide(L)'
;MEQLFSVLISKQLKKNTELDKEMTFKSLFGKIPYNDTRMRLLLSRLFKYAEAFLVQEQQMLQCKTDLLLKSYRHKSLDKLFQETMSSIDEEQKSQYPKNESFYDDQYLIAIEHYEYLVSKKRQGEFNLKDISDAMETAYIIKKLRHCCRVMHVHSVYKLETPFPFIDQILSFVAENKLYEIPVLGFYYYNYLSIIFGAKDEYFQKCLSLHQLYENHFEQDERREIYLNLLNYCIRKVNEGQSQYNATVFELYMKGLEKDFLLDQGKLSRFTYRNIAEIGINLKEYDWVNSFLERYQSKLEKNHQNSFYLLEKARVLSDQRNYHQAVALLANLSFDDHIIELSTRLERIRIFYEMEELELSQYHIESMEIYLRRKSNFGYHSEHYKAFIHFMRKILKQMNPNKLQWTSLRKQIEQEEKLTGRKWLLEKVDQKILK
;
A
#
# COMPACT_ATOMS: atom_id res chain seq x y z
N MET A 1 -31.49 14.94 -25.44
CA MET A 1 -30.48 14.52 -24.45
C MET A 1 -29.40 15.57 -24.33
N GLU A 2 -28.82 16.07 -25.40
CA GLU A 2 -27.80 17.12 -25.39
C GLU A 2 -28.23 18.38 -24.64
N GLN A 3 -29.47 18.86 -24.85
CA GLN A 3 -30.02 20.01 -24.12
C GLN A 3 -30.10 19.75 -22.59
N LEU A 4 -30.52 18.57 -22.18
CA LEU A 4 -30.54 18.20 -20.75
C LEU A 4 -29.13 18.20 -20.17
N PHE A 5 -28.16 17.60 -20.84
CA PHE A 5 -26.76 17.57 -20.44
C PHE A 5 -26.20 19.01 -20.34
N SER A 6 -26.39 19.83 -21.33
CA SER A 6 -25.93 21.24 -21.35
C SER A 6 -26.52 22.05 -20.20
N VAL A 7 -27.82 21.86 -19.89
CA VAL A 7 -28.48 22.53 -18.76
C VAL A 7 -27.91 22.10 -17.44
N LEU A 8 -27.62 20.80 -17.26
CA LEU A 8 -27.04 20.26 -16.01
C LEU A 8 -25.62 20.77 -15.80
N ILE A 9 -24.76 20.73 -16.83
CA ILE A 9 -23.39 21.25 -16.74
C ILE A 9 -23.37 22.75 -16.47
N SER A 10 -24.19 23.54 -17.16
CA SER A 10 -24.21 24.99 -16.98
C SER A 10 -24.66 25.41 -15.57
N LYS A 11 -25.49 24.61 -14.90
CA LYS A 11 -25.89 24.81 -13.50
C LYS A 11 -24.81 24.37 -12.51
N GLN A 12 -24.11 23.29 -12.79
CA GLN A 12 -23.03 22.78 -11.92
C GLN A 12 -21.79 23.68 -11.92
N LEU A 13 -21.48 24.31 -13.07
CA LEU A 13 -20.38 25.28 -13.18
C LEU A 13 -20.66 26.59 -12.41
N LYS A 14 -21.93 26.91 -12.15
CA LYS A 14 -22.33 28.01 -11.26
C LYS A 14 -22.34 27.48 -9.81
N LYS A 15 -21.17 27.45 -9.15
CA LYS A 15 -21.00 27.05 -7.75
C LYS A 15 -22.16 27.57 -6.88
N ASN A 16 -22.97 26.66 -6.29
CA ASN A 16 -24.03 26.85 -5.30
C ASN A 16 -25.50 26.81 -5.76
N THR A 17 -25.85 26.28 -6.91
CA THR A 17 -27.28 26.01 -7.18
C THR A 17 -27.57 24.53 -7.00
N GLU A 18 -28.44 24.18 -6.02
CA GLU A 18 -29.04 22.84 -5.96
C GLU A 18 -29.68 22.49 -7.29
N LEU A 19 -29.42 21.29 -7.80
CA LEU A 19 -29.99 20.77 -9.04
C LEU A 19 -31.48 20.39 -8.77
N ASP A 20 -32.36 21.39 -8.91
CA ASP A 20 -33.80 21.18 -8.81
C ASP A 20 -34.36 20.58 -10.10
N LYS A 21 -35.12 19.51 -9.99
CA LYS A 21 -35.76 18.78 -11.08
C LYS A 21 -36.82 19.63 -11.80
N GLU A 22 -37.63 20.36 -11.05
CA GLU A 22 -38.71 21.19 -11.62
C GLU A 22 -38.14 22.34 -12.43
N MET A 23 -37.15 23.07 -11.90
CA MET A 23 -36.47 24.14 -12.62
C MET A 23 -35.72 23.61 -13.84
N THR A 24 -35.16 22.43 -13.77
CA THR A 24 -34.50 21.79 -14.92
C THR A 24 -35.51 21.40 -16.00
N PHE A 25 -36.64 20.83 -15.60
CA PHE A 25 -37.72 20.45 -16.48
C PHE A 25 -38.31 21.71 -17.18
N LYS A 26 -38.54 22.78 -16.43
CA LYS A 26 -39.02 24.05 -16.97
C LYS A 26 -38.05 24.69 -17.98
N SER A 27 -36.75 24.59 -17.74
CA SER A 27 -35.74 25.09 -18.73
C SER A 27 -35.68 24.26 -19.99
N LEU A 28 -36.08 22.99 -19.99
CA LEU A 28 -36.12 22.10 -21.13
C LEU A 28 -37.42 22.20 -21.94
N PHE A 29 -38.55 22.37 -21.25
CA PHE A 29 -39.87 22.25 -21.86
C PHE A 29 -40.71 23.53 -21.78
N GLY A 30 -40.16 24.59 -21.22
CA GLY A 30 -40.81 25.92 -21.17
C GLY A 30 -42.08 25.91 -20.31
N LYS A 31 -43.25 26.20 -20.94
CA LYS A 31 -44.54 26.33 -20.25
C LYS A 31 -45.25 25.01 -19.93
N ILE A 32 -44.69 23.86 -20.29
CA ILE A 32 -45.31 22.56 -20.03
C ILE A 32 -45.27 22.28 -18.50
N PRO A 33 -46.40 21.87 -17.88
CA PRO A 33 -46.44 21.50 -16.46
C PRO A 33 -45.43 20.44 -16.14
N TYR A 34 -44.83 20.54 -14.93
CA TYR A 34 -43.83 19.54 -14.45
C TYR A 34 -44.43 18.14 -14.40
N ASN A 35 -43.69 17.18 -14.92
CA ASN A 35 -44.04 15.77 -14.90
C ASN A 35 -42.84 14.97 -14.39
N ASP A 36 -42.91 14.51 -13.15
CA ASP A 36 -41.81 13.79 -12.48
C ASP A 36 -41.45 12.47 -13.18
N THR A 37 -42.46 11.72 -13.66
CA THR A 37 -42.22 10.47 -14.40
C THR A 37 -41.43 10.72 -15.67
N ARG A 38 -41.78 11.76 -16.41
CA ARG A 38 -41.06 12.16 -17.65
C ARG A 38 -39.64 12.64 -17.34
N MET A 39 -39.46 13.39 -16.26
CA MET A 39 -38.11 13.83 -15.81
C MET A 39 -37.24 12.69 -15.38
N ARG A 40 -37.77 11.75 -14.60
CA ARG A 40 -37.05 10.53 -14.19
C ARG A 40 -36.61 9.68 -15.39
N LEU A 41 -37.48 9.50 -16.36
CA LEU A 41 -37.15 8.77 -17.60
C LEU A 41 -36.03 9.45 -18.37
N LEU A 42 -36.03 10.79 -18.48
CA LEU A 42 -34.95 11.51 -19.15
C LEU A 42 -33.63 11.41 -18.41
N LEU A 43 -33.65 11.57 -17.09
CA LEU A 43 -32.44 11.40 -16.27
C LEU A 43 -31.90 9.98 -16.35
N SER A 44 -32.78 8.95 -16.27
CA SER A 44 -32.36 7.55 -16.40
C SER A 44 -31.73 7.26 -17.78
N ARG A 45 -32.27 7.82 -18.86
CA ARG A 45 -31.68 7.69 -20.19
C ARG A 45 -30.32 8.39 -20.28
N LEU A 46 -30.23 9.63 -19.74
CA LEU A 46 -28.95 10.36 -19.71
C LEU A 46 -27.89 9.59 -18.93
N PHE A 47 -28.28 9.01 -17.77
CA PHE A 47 -27.37 8.21 -16.97
C PHE A 47 -26.84 7.00 -17.74
N LYS A 48 -27.71 6.25 -18.46
CA LYS A 48 -27.30 5.15 -19.33
C LYS A 48 -26.32 5.58 -20.44
N TYR A 49 -26.54 6.75 -21.04
CA TYR A 49 -25.59 7.29 -22.03
C TYR A 49 -24.25 7.65 -21.39
N ALA A 50 -24.25 8.23 -20.17
CA ALA A 50 -23.03 8.52 -19.45
C ALA A 50 -22.26 7.23 -19.08
N GLU A 51 -22.97 6.17 -18.61
CA GLU A 51 -22.35 4.86 -18.35
C GLU A 51 -21.74 4.26 -19.63
N ALA A 52 -22.48 4.31 -20.76
CA ALA A 52 -21.98 3.81 -22.04
C ALA A 52 -20.76 4.60 -22.52
N PHE A 53 -20.75 5.92 -22.31
CA PHE A 53 -19.59 6.77 -22.64
C PHE A 53 -18.36 6.40 -21.79
N LEU A 54 -18.53 6.24 -20.47
CA LEU A 54 -17.43 5.82 -19.58
C LEU A 54 -16.85 4.46 -19.99
N VAL A 55 -17.72 3.49 -20.34
CA VAL A 55 -17.26 2.20 -20.85
C VAL A 55 -16.50 2.36 -22.16
N GLN A 56 -17.00 3.16 -23.08
CA GLN A 56 -16.35 3.42 -24.37
C GLN A 56 -15.01 4.13 -24.20
N GLU A 57 -14.92 5.12 -23.29
CA GLU A 57 -13.67 5.80 -22.94
C GLU A 57 -12.62 4.81 -22.44
N GLN A 58 -12.97 3.91 -21.51
CA GLN A 58 -12.08 2.86 -21.02
C GLN A 58 -11.66 1.90 -22.14
N GLN A 59 -12.58 1.51 -23.00
CA GLN A 59 -12.28 0.66 -24.17
C GLN A 59 -11.36 1.33 -25.18
N MET A 60 -11.37 2.67 -25.27
CA MET A 60 -10.45 3.43 -26.13
C MET A 60 -9.03 3.51 -25.57
N LEU A 61 -8.87 3.38 -24.25
CA LEU A 61 -7.58 3.36 -23.58
C LEU A 61 -6.89 2.00 -23.61
N GLN A 62 -7.65 0.92 -23.84
CA GLN A 62 -7.08 -0.43 -23.96
C GLN A 62 -6.51 -0.66 -25.37
N CYS A 63 -5.42 -1.44 -25.46
CA CYS A 63 -4.88 -1.89 -26.73
C CYS A 63 -5.96 -2.70 -27.47
N LYS A 64 -6.21 -2.35 -28.75
CA LYS A 64 -7.26 -2.97 -29.59
C LYS A 64 -6.66 -3.72 -30.76
N THR A 65 -5.41 -4.03 -30.72
CA THR A 65 -4.67 -4.63 -31.82
C THR A 65 -5.23 -6.01 -32.19
N ASP A 66 -5.61 -6.80 -31.19
CA ASP A 66 -6.29 -8.09 -31.39
C ASP A 66 -7.63 -7.95 -32.11
N LEU A 67 -8.46 -6.97 -31.72
CA LEU A 67 -9.75 -6.69 -32.38
C LEU A 67 -9.56 -6.17 -33.82
N LEU A 68 -8.49 -5.43 -34.06
CA LEU A 68 -8.16 -4.95 -35.39
C LEU A 68 -7.70 -6.11 -36.28
N LEU A 69 -6.80 -6.97 -35.79
CA LEU A 69 -6.37 -8.18 -36.48
C LEU A 69 -7.57 -9.12 -36.78
N LYS A 70 -8.45 -9.32 -35.81
CA LYS A 70 -9.69 -10.08 -35.97
C LYS A 70 -10.56 -9.50 -37.08
N SER A 71 -10.72 -8.17 -37.12
CA SER A 71 -11.50 -7.48 -38.15
C SER A 71 -10.89 -7.66 -39.55
N TYR A 72 -9.56 -7.55 -39.65
CA TYR A 72 -8.86 -7.75 -40.91
C TYR A 72 -8.99 -9.18 -41.40
N ARG A 73 -8.84 -10.19 -40.52
CA ARG A 73 -9.03 -11.60 -40.84
C ARG A 73 -10.45 -11.87 -41.36
N HIS A 74 -11.49 -11.39 -40.65
CA HIS A 74 -12.87 -11.60 -41.04
C HIS A 74 -13.25 -10.94 -42.37
N LYS A 75 -12.59 -9.82 -42.70
CA LYS A 75 -12.83 -9.08 -43.96
C LYS A 75 -11.86 -9.47 -45.07
N SER A 76 -11.01 -10.47 -44.85
CA SER A 76 -9.98 -10.94 -45.80
C SER A 76 -9.04 -9.84 -46.28
N LEU A 77 -8.69 -8.89 -45.36
CA LEU A 77 -7.77 -7.80 -45.60
C LEU A 77 -6.32 -8.23 -45.26
N ASP A 78 -5.82 -9.22 -46.01
CA ASP A 78 -4.58 -9.93 -45.72
C ASP A 78 -3.34 -9.00 -45.63
N LYS A 79 -3.25 -8.05 -46.56
CA LYS A 79 -2.13 -7.10 -46.59
C LYS A 79 -2.06 -6.28 -45.28
N LEU A 80 -3.21 -5.73 -44.85
CA LEU A 80 -3.29 -4.96 -43.62
C LEU A 80 -3.01 -5.82 -42.38
N PHE A 81 -3.47 -7.09 -42.41
CA PHE A 81 -3.16 -8.03 -41.33
C PHE A 81 -1.64 -8.23 -41.17
N GLN A 82 -0.93 -8.52 -42.28
CA GLN A 82 0.50 -8.75 -42.25
C GLN A 82 1.30 -7.49 -41.88
N GLU A 83 0.92 -6.32 -42.43
CA GLU A 83 1.55 -5.05 -42.05
C GLU A 83 1.41 -4.78 -40.56
N THR A 84 0.21 -5.02 -40.01
CA THR A 84 -0.05 -4.85 -38.56
C THR A 84 0.77 -5.83 -37.73
N MET A 85 0.86 -7.12 -38.12
CA MET A 85 1.70 -8.08 -37.43
C MET A 85 3.18 -7.69 -37.43
N SER A 86 3.69 -7.20 -38.56
CA SER A 86 5.08 -6.72 -38.64
C SER A 86 5.33 -5.49 -37.74
N SER A 87 4.38 -4.55 -37.68
CA SER A 87 4.47 -3.40 -36.78
C SER A 87 4.47 -3.82 -35.30
N ILE A 88 3.64 -4.81 -34.93
CA ILE A 88 3.61 -5.37 -33.56
C ILE A 88 4.97 -5.91 -33.16
N ASP A 89 5.59 -6.72 -34.03
CA ASP A 89 6.91 -7.33 -33.75
C ASP A 89 8.00 -6.27 -33.52
N GLU A 90 7.94 -5.12 -34.20
CA GLU A 90 8.87 -4.02 -34.01
C GLU A 90 8.57 -3.22 -32.72
N GLU A 91 7.31 -2.91 -32.46
CA GLU A 91 6.85 -2.17 -31.27
C GLU A 91 7.15 -2.96 -30.00
N GLN A 92 6.92 -4.27 -29.99
CA GLN A 92 7.14 -5.13 -28.83
C GLN A 92 8.59 -5.20 -28.37
N LYS A 93 9.55 -4.98 -29.27
CA LYS A 93 10.99 -4.93 -28.91
C LYS A 93 11.30 -3.73 -28.04
N SER A 94 10.58 -2.62 -28.21
CA SER A 94 10.81 -1.34 -27.52
C SER A 94 9.69 -0.94 -26.55
N GLN A 95 8.57 -1.66 -26.56
CA GLN A 95 7.39 -1.31 -25.76
C GLN A 95 7.59 -1.56 -24.27
N TYR A 96 7.23 -0.60 -23.46
CA TYR A 96 7.11 -0.68 -22.01
C TYR A 96 5.79 -0.01 -21.58
N PRO A 97 5.13 -0.49 -20.52
CA PRO A 97 5.52 -1.59 -19.60
C PRO A 97 5.28 -2.99 -20.19
N LYS A 98 6.09 -3.99 -19.76
CA LYS A 98 5.90 -5.43 -20.05
C LYS A 98 5.35 -6.13 -18.81
N ASN A 99 4.14 -5.76 -18.42
CA ASN A 99 3.42 -6.28 -17.26
C ASN A 99 2.47 -7.42 -17.62
N GLU A 100 1.55 -7.76 -16.71
CA GLU A 100 0.58 -8.83 -16.96
C GLU A 100 -0.32 -8.54 -18.17
N SER A 101 -0.77 -7.28 -18.35
CA SER A 101 -1.61 -6.88 -19.49
C SER A 101 -0.88 -7.06 -20.81
N PHE A 102 0.40 -6.75 -20.87
CA PHE A 102 1.23 -7.00 -22.05
C PHE A 102 1.19 -8.48 -22.48
N TYR A 103 1.32 -9.42 -21.52
CA TYR A 103 1.27 -10.86 -21.85
C TYR A 103 -0.14 -11.34 -22.18
N ASP A 104 -1.19 -10.75 -21.64
CA ASP A 104 -2.57 -10.98 -22.05
C ASP A 104 -2.79 -10.56 -23.53
N ASP A 105 -2.29 -9.37 -23.87
CA ASP A 105 -2.39 -8.88 -25.26
C ASP A 105 -1.58 -9.77 -26.22
N GLN A 106 -0.38 -10.23 -25.80
CA GLN A 106 0.40 -11.21 -26.57
C GLN A 106 -0.38 -12.48 -26.84
N TYR A 107 -1.07 -13.02 -25.84
CA TYR A 107 -1.90 -14.20 -25.98
C TYR A 107 -3.03 -13.96 -26.99
N LEU A 108 -3.75 -12.84 -26.93
CA LEU A 108 -4.84 -12.51 -27.84
C LEU A 108 -4.34 -12.33 -29.29
N ILE A 109 -3.22 -11.65 -29.47
CA ILE A 109 -2.57 -11.45 -30.77
C ILE A 109 -2.12 -12.81 -31.35
N ALA A 110 -1.49 -13.64 -30.52
CA ALA A 110 -1.03 -14.97 -30.96
C ALA A 110 -2.20 -15.87 -31.41
N ILE A 111 -3.35 -15.81 -30.74
CA ILE A 111 -4.58 -16.52 -31.16
C ILE A 111 -5.06 -16.00 -32.52
N GLU A 112 -5.19 -14.70 -32.73
CA GLU A 112 -5.64 -14.15 -34.00
C GLU A 112 -4.67 -14.46 -35.14
N HIS A 113 -3.36 -14.51 -34.85
CA HIS A 113 -2.34 -14.96 -35.80
C HIS A 113 -2.53 -16.44 -36.17
N TYR A 114 -2.75 -17.32 -35.19
CA TYR A 114 -3.03 -18.73 -35.40
C TYR A 114 -4.27 -18.93 -36.29
N GLU A 115 -5.36 -18.24 -35.96
CA GLU A 115 -6.62 -18.30 -36.72
C GLU A 115 -6.42 -17.83 -38.16
N TYR A 116 -5.58 -16.82 -38.38
CA TYR A 116 -5.21 -16.35 -39.72
C TYR A 116 -4.41 -17.42 -40.46
N LEU A 117 -3.41 -18.04 -39.86
CA LEU A 117 -2.58 -19.07 -40.46
C LEU A 117 -3.44 -20.32 -40.87
N VAL A 118 -4.31 -20.77 -39.96
CA VAL A 118 -5.24 -21.88 -40.24
C VAL A 118 -6.18 -21.57 -41.41
N SER A 119 -6.63 -20.33 -41.54
CA SER A 119 -7.49 -19.93 -42.67
C SER A 119 -6.77 -19.96 -44.00
N LYS A 120 -5.44 -19.89 -44.04
CA LYS A 120 -4.63 -19.85 -45.28
C LYS A 120 -3.94 -21.16 -45.60
N LYS A 121 -3.68 -22.01 -44.60
CA LYS A 121 -2.89 -23.25 -44.76
C LYS A 121 -3.60 -24.42 -44.08
N ARG A 122 -3.64 -25.56 -44.73
CA ARG A 122 -4.10 -26.81 -44.09
C ARG A 122 -2.98 -27.57 -43.38
N GLN A 123 -1.72 -27.31 -43.73
CA GLN A 123 -0.53 -27.92 -43.15
C GLN A 123 0.60 -26.88 -43.08
N GLY A 124 1.44 -26.97 -42.06
CA GLY A 124 2.58 -26.10 -41.89
C GLY A 124 2.89 -25.85 -40.40
N GLU A 125 3.90 -25.01 -40.17
CA GLU A 125 4.21 -24.55 -38.82
C GLU A 125 3.17 -23.50 -38.39
N PHE A 126 2.64 -23.67 -37.18
CA PHE A 126 1.72 -22.77 -36.51
C PHE A 126 2.39 -22.25 -35.24
N ASN A 127 1.99 -21.08 -34.82
CA ASN A 127 2.51 -20.41 -33.62
C ASN A 127 1.89 -20.93 -32.29
N LEU A 128 1.68 -22.25 -32.19
CA LEU A 128 1.05 -22.86 -31.01
C LEU A 128 1.88 -22.66 -29.74
N LYS A 129 3.21 -22.66 -29.88
CA LYS A 129 4.11 -22.41 -28.76
C LYS A 129 3.95 -20.99 -28.22
N ASP A 130 3.88 -19.99 -29.09
CA ASP A 130 3.74 -18.58 -28.69
C ASP A 130 2.46 -18.34 -27.90
N ILE A 131 1.37 -19.04 -28.29
CA ILE A 131 0.09 -19.04 -27.57
C ILE A 131 0.27 -19.59 -26.15
N SER A 132 0.90 -20.77 -26.02
CA SER A 132 1.13 -21.41 -24.71
C SER A 132 2.02 -20.55 -23.82
N ASP A 133 3.16 -20.10 -24.35
CA ASP A 133 4.15 -19.30 -23.61
C ASP A 133 3.52 -17.99 -23.09
N ALA A 134 2.74 -17.29 -23.91
CA ALA A 134 2.07 -16.05 -23.52
C ALA A 134 1.00 -16.29 -22.44
N MET A 135 0.14 -17.31 -22.63
CA MET A 135 -0.90 -17.67 -21.68
C MET A 135 -0.33 -18.07 -20.32
N GLU A 136 0.68 -18.93 -20.31
CA GLU A 136 1.35 -19.41 -19.09
C GLU A 136 2.01 -18.27 -18.36
N THR A 137 2.74 -17.40 -19.07
CA THR A 137 3.43 -16.26 -18.48
C THR A 137 2.42 -15.29 -17.84
N ALA A 138 1.34 -14.92 -18.55
CA ALA A 138 0.31 -14.05 -18.01
C ALA A 138 -0.36 -14.66 -16.76
N TYR A 139 -0.70 -15.94 -16.81
CA TYR A 139 -1.31 -16.63 -15.67
C TYR A 139 -0.38 -16.67 -14.44
N ILE A 140 0.90 -17.02 -14.65
CA ILE A 140 1.88 -17.12 -13.55
C ILE A 140 2.09 -15.77 -12.89
N ILE A 141 2.23 -14.68 -13.68
CA ILE A 141 2.36 -13.31 -13.13
C ILE A 141 1.15 -12.97 -12.27
N LYS A 142 -0.08 -13.16 -12.79
CA LYS A 142 -1.33 -12.91 -12.07
C LYS A 142 -1.42 -13.71 -10.78
N LYS A 143 -1.07 -14.99 -10.84
CA LYS A 143 -1.13 -15.89 -9.69
C LYS A 143 -0.15 -15.50 -8.60
N LEU A 144 1.10 -15.25 -8.94
CA LEU A 144 2.13 -14.83 -7.99
C LEU A 144 1.80 -13.47 -7.37
N ARG A 145 1.38 -12.50 -8.19
CA ARG A 145 0.93 -11.18 -7.72
C ARG A 145 -0.23 -11.30 -6.73
N HIS A 146 -1.24 -12.11 -7.06
CA HIS A 146 -2.37 -12.38 -6.16
C HIS A 146 -1.92 -13.02 -4.85
N CYS A 147 -1.04 -14.03 -4.90
CA CYS A 147 -0.50 -14.68 -3.70
C CYS A 147 0.24 -13.68 -2.81
N CYS A 148 1.08 -12.81 -3.37
CA CYS A 148 1.76 -11.76 -2.62
C CYS A 148 0.76 -10.82 -1.92
N ARG A 149 -0.29 -10.35 -2.63
CA ARG A 149 -1.35 -9.50 -2.03
C ARG A 149 -2.04 -10.18 -0.86
N VAL A 150 -2.45 -11.44 -1.04
CA VAL A 150 -3.13 -12.19 0.02
C VAL A 150 -2.22 -12.42 1.21
N MET A 151 -0.93 -12.74 1.01
CA MET A 151 0.04 -12.91 2.10
C MET A 151 0.23 -11.62 2.92
N HIS A 152 0.19 -10.45 2.30
CA HIS A 152 0.20 -9.17 3.03
C HIS A 152 -1.05 -9.00 3.90
N VAL A 153 -2.23 -9.34 3.38
CA VAL A 153 -3.49 -9.31 4.15
C VAL A 153 -3.45 -10.31 5.30
N HIS A 154 -2.92 -11.53 5.09
CA HIS A 154 -2.78 -12.56 6.13
C HIS A 154 -1.88 -12.12 7.27
N SER A 155 -0.80 -11.41 6.99
CA SER A 155 0.10 -10.90 8.03
C SER A 155 -0.61 -9.94 8.99
N VAL A 156 -1.67 -9.26 8.52
CA VAL A 156 -2.47 -8.31 9.31
C VAL A 156 -3.68 -8.97 9.97
N TYR A 157 -4.40 -9.86 9.27
CA TYR A 157 -5.71 -10.37 9.70
C TYR A 157 -5.73 -11.85 10.09
N LYS A 158 -4.58 -12.58 10.01
CA LYS A 158 -4.46 -14.04 10.32
C LYS A 158 -5.49 -14.90 9.58
N LEU A 159 -5.76 -14.58 8.31
CA LEU A 159 -6.63 -15.38 7.46
C LEU A 159 -5.82 -16.51 6.82
N GLU A 160 -6.37 -17.71 6.75
CA GLU A 160 -5.77 -18.84 6.02
C GLU A 160 -6.48 -18.98 4.67
N THR A 161 -5.81 -18.61 3.60
CA THR A 161 -6.30 -18.82 2.23
C THR A 161 -5.37 -19.81 1.53
N PRO A 162 -5.86 -20.96 1.10
CA PRO A 162 -5.04 -21.92 0.36
C PRO A 162 -4.67 -21.36 -1.02
N PHE A 163 -3.45 -21.64 -1.45
CA PHE A 163 -2.98 -21.31 -2.80
C PHE A 163 -2.79 -22.59 -3.64
N PRO A 164 -3.87 -23.11 -4.25
CA PRO A 164 -3.75 -24.28 -5.13
C PRO A 164 -2.71 -24.04 -6.23
N PHE A 165 -1.94 -25.07 -6.57
CA PHE A 165 -0.91 -25.07 -7.62
C PHE A 165 0.30 -24.17 -7.41
N ILE A 166 0.46 -23.52 -6.24
CA ILE A 166 1.58 -22.59 -6.05
C ILE A 166 2.93 -23.30 -6.10
N ASP A 167 3.04 -24.48 -5.49
CA ASP A 167 4.31 -25.23 -5.44
C ASP A 167 4.72 -25.69 -6.86
N GLN A 168 3.75 -26.15 -7.66
CA GLN A 168 3.99 -26.51 -9.06
C GLN A 168 4.41 -25.32 -9.89
N ILE A 169 3.80 -24.15 -9.68
CA ILE A 169 4.18 -22.90 -10.34
C ILE A 169 5.61 -22.52 -9.96
N LEU A 170 5.96 -22.55 -8.68
CA LEU A 170 7.32 -22.20 -8.22
C LEU A 170 8.37 -23.13 -8.83
N SER A 171 8.11 -24.45 -8.88
CA SER A 171 9.01 -25.42 -9.51
C SER A 171 9.13 -25.15 -11.01
N PHE A 172 8.02 -24.94 -11.71
CA PHE A 172 7.99 -24.64 -13.14
C PHE A 172 8.76 -23.37 -13.48
N VAL A 173 8.57 -22.29 -12.70
CA VAL A 173 9.30 -21.04 -12.87
C VAL A 173 10.81 -21.24 -12.69
N ALA A 174 11.22 -22.03 -11.69
CA ALA A 174 12.62 -22.32 -11.42
C ALA A 174 13.28 -23.14 -12.51
N GLU A 175 12.63 -24.23 -12.96
CA GLU A 175 13.12 -25.19 -13.96
C GLU A 175 13.26 -24.51 -15.33
N ASN A 176 12.31 -23.67 -15.72
CA ASN A 176 12.30 -22.97 -17.01
C ASN A 176 12.95 -21.59 -16.96
N LYS A 177 13.50 -21.19 -15.81
CA LYS A 177 14.16 -19.89 -15.60
C LYS A 177 13.26 -18.68 -15.93
N LEU A 178 11.94 -18.81 -15.78
CA LEU A 178 11.00 -17.74 -16.09
C LEU A 178 11.17 -16.52 -15.16
N TYR A 179 11.89 -16.66 -14.04
CA TYR A 179 12.29 -15.55 -13.19
C TYR A 179 13.24 -14.55 -13.87
N GLU A 180 13.76 -14.86 -15.06
CA GLU A 180 14.53 -13.91 -15.90
C GLU A 180 13.62 -12.87 -16.58
N ILE A 181 12.32 -13.15 -16.70
CA ILE A 181 11.30 -12.17 -17.10
C ILE A 181 11.12 -11.17 -15.94
N PRO A 182 11.41 -9.85 -16.13
CA PRO A 182 11.54 -8.92 -15.01
C PRO A 182 10.34 -8.87 -14.06
N VAL A 183 9.13 -8.76 -14.59
CA VAL A 183 7.90 -8.68 -13.81
C VAL A 183 7.60 -10.00 -13.10
N LEU A 184 7.73 -11.12 -13.82
CA LEU A 184 7.53 -12.45 -13.25
C LEU A 184 8.57 -12.73 -12.15
N GLY A 185 9.84 -12.44 -12.42
CA GLY A 185 10.94 -12.61 -11.48
C GLY A 185 10.73 -11.78 -10.21
N PHE A 186 10.24 -10.55 -10.35
CA PHE A 186 9.92 -9.72 -9.18
C PHE A 186 8.88 -10.40 -8.28
N TYR A 187 7.73 -10.82 -8.80
CA TYR A 187 6.69 -11.47 -8.00
C TYR A 187 7.10 -12.85 -7.48
N TYR A 188 7.90 -13.59 -8.23
CA TYR A 188 8.49 -14.87 -7.80
C TYR A 188 9.38 -14.68 -6.56
N TYR A 189 10.37 -13.79 -6.64
CA TYR A 189 11.26 -13.54 -5.51
C TYR A 189 10.56 -12.82 -4.36
N ASN A 190 9.58 -11.96 -4.63
CA ASN A 190 8.78 -11.34 -3.59
C ASN A 190 7.99 -12.40 -2.79
N TYR A 191 7.34 -13.33 -3.46
CA TYR A 191 6.65 -14.43 -2.81
C TYR A 191 7.61 -15.28 -1.96
N LEU A 192 8.77 -15.66 -2.50
CA LEU A 192 9.80 -16.40 -1.77
C LEU A 192 10.33 -15.62 -0.55
N SER A 193 10.50 -14.30 -0.66
CA SER A 193 10.94 -13.45 0.45
C SER A 193 9.92 -13.38 1.60
N ILE A 194 8.64 -13.55 1.29
CA ILE A 194 7.58 -13.59 2.31
C ILE A 194 7.60 -14.93 3.04
N ILE A 195 7.68 -16.04 2.30
CA ILE A 195 7.64 -17.40 2.87
C ILE A 195 8.95 -17.76 3.57
N PHE A 196 10.09 -17.50 2.93
CA PHE A 196 11.42 -17.81 3.45
C PHE A 196 12.08 -16.57 4.04
N GLY A 197 11.37 -15.85 4.89
CA GLY A 197 11.80 -14.57 5.43
C GLY A 197 13.21 -14.54 6.08
N ALA A 198 13.77 -15.69 6.44
CA ALA A 198 15.16 -15.79 6.91
C ALA A 198 16.20 -15.65 5.79
N LYS A 199 15.81 -15.83 4.51
CA LYS A 199 16.71 -15.77 3.36
C LYS A 199 16.61 -14.39 2.70
N ASP A 200 17.51 -13.50 3.08
CA ASP A 200 17.56 -12.13 2.57
C ASP A 200 17.88 -12.05 1.06
N GLU A 201 18.49 -13.09 0.51
CA GLU A 201 18.84 -13.16 -0.91
C GLU A 201 17.67 -12.92 -1.86
N TYR A 202 16.47 -13.37 -1.50
CA TYR A 202 15.27 -13.17 -2.31
C TYR A 202 14.82 -11.72 -2.32
N PHE A 203 14.90 -11.05 -1.18
CA PHE A 203 14.62 -9.62 -1.10
C PHE A 203 15.62 -8.79 -1.90
N GLN A 204 16.92 -9.12 -1.82
CA GLN A 204 17.95 -8.42 -2.61
C GLN A 204 17.71 -8.56 -4.11
N LYS A 205 17.23 -9.73 -4.57
CA LYS A 205 16.84 -9.92 -5.97
C LYS A 205 15.61 -9.08 -6.35
N CYS A 206 14.58 -8.98 -5.49
CA CYS A 206 13.45 -8.08 -5.71
C CYS A 206 13.91 -6.64 -5.85
N LEU A 207 14.77 -6.17 -4.95
CA LEU A 207 15.28 -4.81 -4.95
C LEU A 207 16.08 -4.52 -6.22
N SER A 208 16.95 -5.45 -6.65
CA SER A 208 17.73 -5.34 -7.88
C SER A 208 16.84 -5.29 -9.12
N LEU A 209 15.84 -6.17 -9.22
CA LEU A 209 14.90 -6.18 -10.33
C LEU A 209 14.09 -4.89 -10.41
N HIS A 210 13.63 -4.39 -9.25
CA HIS A 210 12.93 -3.11 -9.20
C HIS A 210 13.81 -1.95 -9.69
N GLN A 211 15.06 -1.87 -9.24
CA GLN A 211 16.00 -0.81 -9.64
C GLN A 211 16.33 -0.83 -11.15
N LEU A 212 16.51 -2.04 -11.72
CA LEU A 212 16.86 -2.20 -13.13
C LEU A 212 15.67 -2.04 -14.08
N TYR A 213 14.48 -2.44 -13.66
CA TYR A 213 13.34 -2.60 -14.54
C TYR A 213 12.10 -1.80 -14.08
N GLU A 214 12.27 -0.70 -13.34
CA GLU A 214 11.19 0.14 -12.85
C GLU A 214 10.20 0.55 -13.97
N ASN A 215 10.72 0.84 -15.17
CA ASN A 215 9.91 1.24 -16.32
C ASN A 215 9.08 0.11 -16.94
N HIS A 216 9.32 -1.16 -16.55
CA HIS A 216 8.52 -2.31 -17.00
C HIS A 216 7.19 -2.43 -16.27
N PHE A 217 6.98 -1.64 -15.22
CA PHE A 217 5.77 -1.65 -14.42
C PHE A 217 4.91 -0.41 -14.72
N GLU A 218 3.61 -0.58 -14.74
CA GLU A 218 2.66 0.54 -14.79
C GLU A 218 2.72 1.39 -13.52
N GLN A 219 2.23 2.63 -13.59
CA GLN A 219 2.32 3.56 -12.46
C GLN A 219 1.67 3.02 -11.19
N ASP A 220 0.47 2.42 -11.30
CA ASP A 220 -0.24 1.83 -10.16
C ASP A 220 0.48 0.60 -9.62
N GLU A 221 1.07 -0.20 -10.50
CA GLU A 221 1.85 -1.38 -10.15
C GLU A 221 3.17 -1.00 -9.45
N ARG A 222 3.83 0.09 -9.88
CA ARG A 222 5.03 0.62 -9.20
C ARG A 222 4.74 0.93 -7.74
N ARG A 223 3.59 1.53 -7.45
CA ARG A 223 3.17 1.80 -6.07
C ARG A 223 3.01 0.51 -5.27
N GLU A 224 2.36 -0.51 -5.82
CA GLU A 224 2.21 -1.82 -5.16
C GLU A 224 3.56 -2.48 -4.87
N ILE A 225 4.46 -2.48 -5.86
CA ILE A 225 5.82 -3.00 -5.72
C ILE A 225 6.59 -2.27 -4.63
N TYR A 226 6.53 -0.95 -4.62
CA TYR A 226 7.14 -0.13 -3.58
C TYR A 226 6.65 -0.48 -2.17
N LEU A 227 5.33 -0.62 -2.02
CA LEU A 227 4.74 -1.03 -0.74
C LEU A 227 5.18 -2.44 -0.32
N ASN A 228 5.35 -3.36 -1.27
CA ASN A 228 5.87 -4.70 -1.00
C ASN A 228 7.30 -4.66 -0.45
N LEU A 229 8.19 -3.89 -1.08
CA LEU A 229 9.57 -3.71 -0.62
C LEU A 229 9.63 -3.06 0.77
N LEU A 230 8.85 -2.01 0.98
CA LEU A 230 8.74 -1.34 2.27
C LEU A 230 8.23 -2.27 3.37
N ASN A 231 7.16 -3.02 3.09
CA ASN A 231 6.56 -3.94 4.06
C ASN A 231 7.53 -5.05 4.49
N TYR A 232 8.35 -5.56 3.56
CA TYR A 232 9.42 -6.49 3.90
C TYR A 232 10.40 -5.88 4.90
N CYS A 233 10.95 -4.70 4.57
CA CYS A 233 11.93 -4.04 5.42
C CYS A 233 11.34 -3.63 6.78
N ILE A 234 10.10 -3.11 6.82
CA ILE A 234 9.39 -2.76 8.07
C ILE A 234 9.22 -4.00 8.95
N ARG A 235 8.86 -5.15 8.38
CA ARG A 235 8.78 -6.41 9.13
C ARG A 235 10.13 -6.77 9.75
N LYS A 236 11.23 -6.65 8.99
CA LYS A 236 12.58 -6.89 9.49
C LYS A 236 12.98 -5.95 10.62
N VAL A 237 12.63 -4.67 10.52
CA VAL A 237 12.85 -3.71 11.60
C VAL A 237 12.05 -4.09 12.84
N ASN A 238 10.79 -4.51 12.68
CA ASN A 238 9.93 -4.96 13.78
C ASN A 238 10.44 -6.26 14.44
N GLU A 239 11.14 -7.12 13.70
CA GLU A 239 11.85 -8.30 14.21
C GLU A 239 13.18 -7.93 14.93
N GLY A 240 13.52 -6.64 15.02
CA GLY A 240 14.71 -6.13 15.69
C GLY A 240 15.95 -6.01 14.81
N GLN A 241 15.84 -6.23 13.50
CA GLN A 241 16.94 -6.12 12.53
C GLN A 241 17.15 -4.66 12.11
N SER A 242 17.82 -3.87 12.93
CA SER A 242 18.01 -2.43 12.76
C SER A 242 18.79 -2.03 11.50
N GLN A 243 19.55 -2.95 10.89
CA GLN A 243 20.28 -2.69 9.62
C GLN A 243 19.34 -2.30 8.47
N TYR A 244 18.05 -2.68 8.54
CA TYR A 244 17.06 -2.31 7.52
C TYR A 244 16.54 -0.88 7.65
N ASN A 245 16.80 -0.17 8.74
CA ASN A 245 16.32 1.22 8.91
C ASN A 245 16.81 2.13 7.77
N ALA A 246 18.07 2.04 7.38
CA ALA A 246 18.63 2.84 6.29
C ALA A 246 17.92 2.53 4.95
N THR A 247 17.74 1.25 4.62
CA THR A 247 17.05 0.83 3.39
C THR A 247 15.59 1.31 3.36
N VAL A 248 14.86 1.20 4.49
CA VAL A 248 13.49 1.72 4.60
C VAL A 248 13.46 3.22 4.39
N PHE A 249 14.41 3.94 4.97
CA PHE A 249 14.49 5.40 4.86
C PHE A 249 14.75 5.84 3.42
N GLU A 250 15.70 5.21 2.72
CA GLU A 250 15.97 5.46 1.30
C GLU A 250 14.73 5.16 0.42
N LEU A 251 14.06 4.04 0.68
CA LEU A 251 12.82 3.71 -0.02
C LEU A 251 11.74 4.76 0.23
N TYR A 252 11.55 5.23 1.46
CA TYR A 252 10.59 6.29 1.75
C TYR A 252 10.93 7.59 1.02
N MET A 253 12.19 8.03 1.04
CA MET A 253 12.61 9.24 0.33
C MET A 253 12.32 9.15 -1.17
N LYS A 254 12.76 8.09 -1.83
CA LYS A 254 12.51 7.87 -3.26
C LYS A 254 11.02 7.75 -3.58
N GLY A 255 10.26 7.08 -2.72
CA GLY A 255 8.81 6.92 -2.90
C GLY A 255 8.04 8.24 -2.75
N LEU A 256 8.51 9.16 -1.89
CA LEU A 256 7.97 10.52 -1.76
C LEU A 256 8.32 11.39 -2.97
N GLU A 257 9.55 11.32 -3.46
CA GLU A 257 10.01 12.07 -4.64
C GLU A 257 9.22 11.71 -5.91
N LYS A 258 8.85 10.43 -6.04
CA LYS A 258 8.12 9.88 -7.19
C LYS A 258 6.60 9.83 -6.99
N ASP A 259 6.07 10.37 -5.90
CA ASP A 259 4.66 10.34 -5.50
C ASP A 259 4.05 8.92 -5.36
N PHE A 260 4.87 7.85 -5.30
CA PHE A 260 4.39 6.47 -5.19
C PHE A 260 3.69 6.16 -3.86
N LEU A 261 3.98 6.95 -2.83
CA LEU A 261 3.37 6.81 -1.51
C LEU A 261 2.06 7.59 -1.36
N LEU A 262 1.71 8.41 -2.35
CA LEU A 262 0.46 9.16 -2.37
C LEU A 262 -0.64 8.35 -3.05
N ASP A 263 -1.84 8.43 -2.50
CA ASP A 263 -3.06 7.90 -3.09
C ASP A 263 -3.99 9.08 -3.38
N GLN A 264 -4.28 9.34 -4.64
CA GLN A 264 -5.03 10.53 -5.09
C GLN A 264 -4.49 11.85 -4.47
N GLY A 265 -3.16 11.97 -4.39
CA GLY A 265 -2.49 13.13 -3.82
C GLY A 265 -2.51 13.21 -2.28
N LYS A 266 -2.99 12.16 -1.60
CA LYS A 266 -3.02 12.05 -0.13
C LYS A 266 -2.01 11.03 0.37
N LEU A 267 -1.33 11.36 1.45
CA LEU A 267 -0.46 10.45 2.19
C LEU A 267 -1.26 9.78 3.32
N SER A 268 -1.17 8.45 3.42
CA SER A 268 -1.78 7.73 4.54
C SER A 268 -1.18 8.18 5.87
N ARG A 269 -2.01 8.40 6.88
CA ARG A 269 -1.57 8.72 8.25
C ARG A 269 -0.60 7.68 8.82
N PHE A 270 -0.78 6.42 8.47
CA PHE A 270 0.12 5.34 8.89
C PHE A 270 1.49 5.43 8.21
N THR A 271 1.51 5.74 6.91
CA THR A 271 2.75 5.96 6.16
C THR A 271 3.50 7.18 6.70
N TYR A 272 2.78 8.29 6.96
CA TYR A 272 3.35 9.51 7.55
C TYR A 272 4.05 9.23 8.88
N ARG A 273 3.39 8.48 9.77
CA ARG A 273 3.96 8.05 11.05
C ARG A 273 5.16 7.14 10.89
N ASN A 274 5.07 6.12 10.02
CA ASN A 274 6.17 5.18 9.80
C ASN A 274 7.43 5.88 9.28
N ILE A 275 7.28 6.86 8.38
CA ILE A 275 8.39 7.66 7.86
C ILE A 275 9.04 8.46 9.00
N ALA A 276 8.24 9.14 9.81
CA ALA A 276 8.74 9.90 10.97
C ALA A 276 9.48 8.98 11.95
N GLU A 277 8.92 7.81 12.27
CA GLU A 277 9.53 6.84 13.18
C GLU A 277 10.89 6.33 12.70
N ILE A 278 11.01 6.00 11.42
CA ILE A 278 12.29 5.56 10.84
C ILE A 278 13.33 6.68 10.87
N GLY A 279 12.95 7.91 10.49
CA GLY A 279 13.84 9.06 10.55
C GLY A 279 14.30 9.39 11.98
N ILE A 280 13.41 9.29 12.98
CA ILE A 280 13.75 9.42 14.41
C ILE A 280 14.72 8.32 14.83
N ASN A 281 14.49 7.06 14.45
CA ASN A 281 15.39 5.94 14.77
C ASN A 281 16.81 6.13 14.19
N LEU A 282 16.93 6.82 13.05
CA LEU A 282 18.19 7.18 12.40
C LEU A 282 18.78 8.51 12.91
N LYS A 283 18.07 9.24 13.80
CA LYS A 283 18.45 10.57 14.31
C LYS A 283 18.47 11.67 13.25
N GLU A 284 17.76 11.49 12.15
CA GLU A 284 17.62 12.45 11.04
C GLU A 284 16.56 13.52 11.36
N TYR A 285 16.70 14.20 12.53
CA TYR A 285 15.67 15.08 13.07
C TYR A 285 15.33 16.28 12.17
N ASP A 286 16.31 16.91 11.54
CA ASP A 286 16.09 18.06 10.66
C ASP A 286 15.30 17.65 9.42
N TRP A 287 15.64 16.50 8.86
CA TRP A 287 14.90 15.94 7.74
C TRP A 287 13.46 15.59 8.15
N VAL A 288 13.29 14.93 9.31
CA VAL A 288 11.95 14.57 9.83
C VAL A 288 11.11 15.83 10.04
N ASN A 289 11.65 16.88 10.65
CA ASN A 289 10.93 18.14 10.86
C ASN A 289 10.47 18.75 9.53
N SER A 290 11.34 18.80 8.53
CA SER A 290 11.02 19.29 7.18
C SER A 290 9.95 18.42 6.50
N PHE A 291 10.04 17.12 6.66
CA PHE A 291 9.04 16.17 6.17
C PHE A 291 7.67 16.40 6.82
N LEU A 292 7.62 16.52 8.17
CA LEU A 292 6.38 16.73 8.91
C LEU A 292 5.65 18.00 8.44
N GLU A 293 6.37 19.10 8.26
CA GLU A 293 5.82 20.38 7.79
C GLU A 293 5.33 20.28 6.32
N ARG A 294 6.15 19.71 5.44
CA ARG A 294 5.85 19.63 4.00
C ARG A 294 4.64 18.74 3.71
N TYR A 295 4.53 17.58 4.39
CA TYR A 295 3.52 16.56 4.08
C TYR A 295 2.30 16.59 5.00
N GLN A 296 2.25 17.47 6.03
CA GLN A 296 1.06 17.65 6.87
C GLN A 296 -0.21 17.91 6.04
N SER A 297 -0.14 18.81 5.05
CA SER A 297 -1.26 19.17 4.18
C SER A 297 -1.72 18.03 3.26
N LYS A 298 -0.88 17.00 3.06
CA LYS A 298 -1.20 15.80 2.28
C LYS A 298 -2.01 14.78 3.07
N LEU A 299 -2.12 14.91 4.39
CA LEU A 299 -3.00 14.10 5.22
C LEU A 299 -4.47 14.49 5.00
N GLU A 300 -5.40 13.61 5.38
CA GLU A 300 -6.82 13.95 5.49
C GLU A 300 -7.01 15.09 6.50
N LYS A 301 -7.94 16.02 6.22
CA LYS A 301 -8.12 17.26 7.00
C LYS A 301 -8.28 17.05 8.50
N ASN A 302 -9.03 16.03 8.89
CA ASN A 302 -9.28 15.67 10.30
C ASN A 302 -8.05 15.14 11.02
N HIS A 303 -7.01 14.73 10.31
CA HIS A 303 -5.78 14.14 10.87
C HIS A 303 -4.56 15.05 10.78
N GLN A 304 -4.61 16.14 10.01
CA GLN A 304 -3.46 17.01 9.74
C GLN A 304 -2.77 17.49 11.00
N ASN A 305 -3.52 18.16 11.89
CA ASN A 305 -2.95 18.77 13.07
C ASN A 305 -2.55 17.73 14.14
N SER A 306 -3.39 16.74 14.39
CA SER A 306 -3.17 15.75 15.45
C SER A 306 -1.95 14.87 15.17
N PHE A 307 -1.78 14.39 13.94
CA PHE A 307 -0.61 13.57 13.58
C PHE A 307 0.67 14.41 13.52
N TYR A 308 0.61 15.63 13.00
CA TYR A 308 1.76 16.53 13.02
C TYR A 308 2.27 16.78 14.46
N LEU A 309 1.37 17.13 15.39
CA LEU A 309 1.72 17.37 16.77
C LEU A 309 2.25 16.12 17.48
N LEU A 310 1.67 14.96 17.21
CA LEU A 310 2.11 13.69 17.77
C LEU A 310 3.55 13.37 17.33
N GLU A 311 3.82 13.41 16.02
CA GLU A 311 5.15 13.05 15.52
C GLU A 311 6.20 14.11 15.88
N LYS A 312 5.82 15.40 15.93
CA LYS A 312 6.68 16.48 16.44
C LYS A 312 7.03 16.27 17.91
N ALA A 313 6.07 15.85 18.74
CA ALA A 313 6.32 15.52 20.14
C ALA A 313 7.28 14.33 20.28
N ARG A 314 7.20 13.33 19.40
CA ARG A 314 8.14 12.19 19.37
C ARG A 314 9.56 12.62 19.00
N VAL A 315 9.72 13.52 18.03
CA VAL A 315 11.03 14.12 17.70
C VAL A 315 11.61 14.81 18.92
N LEU A 316 10.82 15.68 19.56
CA LEU A 316 11.26 16.41 20.75
C LEU A 316 11.59 15.48 21.92
N SER A 317 10.80 14.45 22.14
CA SER A 317 11.03 13.42 23.16
C SER A 317 12.37 12.70 22.94
N ASP A 318 12.68 12.32 21.72
CA ASP A 318 13.93 11.64 21.40
C ASP A 318 15.15 12.58 21.48
N GLN A 319 14.94 13.90 21.24
CA GLN A 319 15.93 14.95 21.48
C GLN A 319 16.04 15.35 22.98
N ARG A 320 15.30 14.70 23.89
CA ARG A 320 15.21 15.00 25.32
C ARG A 320 14.57 16.34 25.68
N ASN A 321 13.87 16.98 24.76
CA ASN A 321 13.10 18.19 24.98
C ASN A 321 11.71 17.88 25.57
N TYR A 322 11.67 17.21 26.71
CA TYR A 322 10.48 16.59 27.27
C TYR A 322 9.35 17.57 27.61
N HIS A 323 9.68 18.77 28.17
CA HIS A 323 8.67 19.77 28.49
C HIS A 323 7.90 20.25 27.26
N GLN A 324 8.60 20.47 26.14
CA GLN A 324 7.95 20.86 24.89
C GLN A 324 7.13 19.68 24.30
N ALA A 325 7.65 18.45 24.39
CA ALA A 325 6.92 17.27 23.94
C ALA A 325 5.61 17.07 24.70
N VAL A 326 5.62 17.21 26.06
CA VAL A 326 4.40 17.10 26.88
C VAL A 326 3.39 18.17 26.49
N ALA A 327 3.82 19.42 26.29
CA ALA A 327 2.93 20.51 25.89
C ALA A 327 2.19 20.22 24.58
N LEU A 328 2.86 19.62 23.59
CA LEU A 328 2.23 19.21 22.34
C LEU A 328 1.24 18.05 22.51
N LEU A 329 1.52 17.13 23.43
CA LEU A 329 0.66 15.95 23.67
C LEU A 329 -0.55 16.27 24.58
N ALA A 330 -0.55 17.38 25.34
CA ALA A 330 -1.50 17.62 26.42
C ALA A 330 -2.98 17.44 26.02
N ASN A 331 -3.37 17.98 24.87
CA ASN A 331 -4.76 18.00 24.39
C ASN A 331 -5.01 17.05 23.20
N LEU A 332 -4.08 16.13 22.92
CA LEU A 332 -4.27 15.17 21.83
C LEU A 332 -5.11 13.99 22.28
N SER A 333 -6.12 13.67 21.47
CA SER A 333 -6.90 12.44 21.55
C SER A 333 -7.21 11.94 20.15
N PHE A 334 -7.34 10.64 20.00
CA PHE A 334 -7.57 9.99 18.71
C PHE A 334 -8.76 9.03 18.76
N ASP A 335 -9.58 9.05 17.72
CA ASP A 335 -10.65 8.07 17.54
C ASP A 335 -10.08 6.67 17.23
N ASP A 336 -8.95 6.62 16.54
CA ASP A 336 -8.21 5.39 16.31
C ASP A 336 -7.56 4.89 17.62
N HIS A 337 -8.04 3.75 18.09
CA HIS A 337 -7.63 3.21 19.38
C HIS A 337 -6.15 2.83 19.48
N ILE A 338 -5.52 2.43 18.36
CA ILE A 338 -4.10 2.05 18.34
C ILE A 338 -3.22 3.31 18.43
N ILE A 339 -3.60 4.36 17.72
CA ILE A 339 -2.90 5.65 17.80
C ILE A 339 -3.06 6.27 19.18
N GLU A 340 -4.26 6.21 19.77
CA GLU A 340 -4.51 6.68 21.14
C GLU A 340 -3.63 5.92 22.16
N LEU A 341 -3.53 4.59 22.06
CA LEU A 341 -2.66 3.79 22.92
C LEU A 341 -1.18 4.16 22.76
N SER A 342 -0.75 4.39 21.52
CA SER A 342 0.62 4.83 21.25
C SER A 342 0.92 6.21 21.85
N THR A 343 -0.03 7.14 21.79
CA THR A 343 0.08 8.47 22.40
C THR A 343 0.17 8.39 23.92
N ARG A 344 -0.64 7.53 24.55
CA ARG A 344 -0.58 7.27 26.00
C ARG A 344 0.74 6.65 26.42
N LEU A 345 1.26 5.69 25.63
CA LEU A 345 2.58 5.10 25.85
C LEU A 345 3.66 6.17 25.81
N GLU A 346 3.61 7.09 24.85
CA GLU A 346 4.60 8.17 24.73
C GLU A 346 4.56 9.09 25.95
N ARG A 347 3.37 9.46 26.46
CA ARG A 347 3.26 10.22 27.72
C ARG A 347 3.89 9.49 28.91
N ILE A 348 3.65 8.17 29.05
CA ILE A 348 4.26 7.37 30.14
C ILE A 348 5.79 7.43 30.04
N ARG A 349 6.35 7.28 28.84
CA ARG A 349 7.80 7.32 28.60
C ARG A 349 8.39 8.69 28.95
N ILE A 350 7.77 9.76 28.45
CA ILE A 350 8.25 11.13 28.69
C ILE A 350 8.25 11.45 30.20
N PHE A 351 7.18 11.18 30.94
CA PHE A 351 7.14 11.44 32.37
C PHE A 351 8.15 10.58 33.14
N TYR A 352 8.41 9.35 32.72
CA TYR A 352 9.48 8.53 33.29
C TYR A 352 10.87 9.15 33.05
N GLU A 353 11.15 9.65 31.86
CA GLU A 353 12.43 10.30 31.52
C GLU A 353 12.63 11.64 32.25
N MET A 354 11.53 12.33 32.58
CA MET A 354 11.54 13.54 33.42
C MET A 354 11.72 13.25 34.91
N GLU A 355 11.80 11.97 35.30
CA GLU A 355 11.81 11.53 36.70
C GLU A 355 10.50 11.85 37.46
N GLU A 356 9.43 12.22 36.73
CA GLU A 356 8.08 12.46 37.26
C GLU A 356 7.31 11.15 37.40
N LEU A 357 7.78 10.31 38.35
CA LEU A 357 7.33 8.90 38.46
C LEU A 357 5.86 8.77 38.86
N GLU A 358 5.30 9.71 39.64
CA GLU A 358 3.89 9.72 40.01
C GLU A 358 3.00 9.99 38.79
N LEU A 359 3.39 10.92 37.93
CA LEU A 359 2.67 11.20 36.68
C LEU A 359 2.77 10.02 35.70
N SER A 360 3.96 9.40 35.61
CA SER A 360 4.13 8.17 34.83
C SER A 360 3.18 7.06 35.30
N GLN A 361 3.09 6.85 36.63
CA GLN A 361 2.18 5.87 37.24
C GLN A 361 0.70 6.21 36.93
N TYR A 362 0.29 7.49 37.07
CA TYR A 362 -1.05 7.93 36.73
C TYR A 362 -1.42 7.61 35.27
N HIS A 363 -0.49 7.86 34.33
CA HIS A 363 -0.74 7.56 32.91
C HIS A 363 -0.77 6.06 32.63
N ILE A 364 -0.05 5.22 33.36
CA ILE A 364 -0.13 3.76 33.30
C ILE A 364 -1.53 3.29 33.72
N GLU A 365 -2.07 3.80 34.83
CA GLU A 365 -3.39 3.46 35.32
C GLU A 365 -4.48 3.92 34.36
N SER A 366 -4.37 5.14 33.83
CA SER A 366 -5.26 5.66 32.79
C SER A 366 -5.26 4.79 31.52
N MET A 367 -4.10 4.34 31.09
CA MET A 367 -3.96 3.45 29.92
C MET A 367 -4.58 2.07 30.17
N GLU A 368 -4.42 1.53 31.37
CA GLU A 368 -5.03 0.25 31.77
C GLU A 368 -6.55 0.33 31.81
N ILE A 369 -7.12 1.42 32.35
CA ILE A 369 -8.56 1.68 32.34
C ILE A 369 -9.07 1.77 30.89
N TYR A 370 -8.34 2.45 30.02
CA TYR A 370 -8.68 2.57 28.62
C TYR A 370 -8.73 1.19 27.92
N LEU A 371 -7.70 0.34 28.14
CA LEU A 371 -7.64 -1.03 27.61
C LEU A 371 -8.78 -1.92 28.14
N ARG A 372 -9.26 -1.72 29.37
CA ARG A 372 -10.41 -2.45 29.93
C ARG A 372 -11.74 -2.02 29.34
N ARG A 373 -11.92 -0.74 29.07
CA ARG A 373 -13.19 -0.18 28.58
C ARG A 373 -13.47 -0.44 27.10
N LYS A 374 -12.44 -0.66 26.31
CA LYS A 374 -12.54 -0.88 24.86
C LYS A 374 -12.13 -2.32 24.52
N SER A 375 -12.93 -3.02 23.73
CA SER A 375 -12.74 -4.45 23.44
C SER A 375 -12.11 -4.75 22.07
N ASN A 376 -12.01 -3.75 21.17
CA ASN A 376 -11.63 -3.96 19.76
C ASN A 376 -10.16 -3.68 19.44
N PHE A 377 -9.22 -4.17 20.26
CA PHE A 377 -7.79 -3.98 20.00
C PHE A 377 -7.13 -5.16 19.28
N GLY A 378 -7.86 -6.26 19.09
CA GLY A 378 -7.27 -7.48 18.52
C GLY A 378 -6.02 -7.93 19.30
N TYR A 379 -4.99 -8.37 18.57
CA TYR A 379 -3.72 -8.81 19.16
C TYR A 379 -2.91 -7.66 19.81
N HIS A 380 -3.16 -6.40 19.45
CA HIS A 380 -2.44 -5.25 20.01
C HIS A 380 -2.66 -5.10 21.52
N SER A 381 -3.81 -5.50 22.05
CA SER A 381 -4.11 -5.40 23.50
C SER A 381 -3.04 -6.07 24.35
N GLU A 382 -2.57 -7.25 23.95
CA GLU A 382 -1.57 -8.01 24.69
C GLU A 382 -0.22 -7.30 24.73
N HIS A 383 0.20 -6.70 23.63
CA HIS A 383 1.45 -5.94 23.55
C HIS A 383 1.51 -4.76 24.50
N TYR A 384 0.40 -4.01 24.62
CA TYR A 384 0.33 -2.87 25.53
C TYR A 384 0.16 -3.28 27.00
N LYS A 385 -0.55 -4.40 27.28
CA LYS A 385 -0.64 -4.96 28.63
C LYS A 385 0.73 -5.43 29.12
N ALA A 386 1.51 -6.07 28.26
CA ALA A 386 2.88 -6.47 28.57
C ALA A 386 3.76 -5.25 28.88
N PHE A 387 3.64 -4.16 28.10
CA PHE A 387 4.36 -2.91 28.42
C PHE A 387 3.99 -2.36 29.80
N ILE A 388 2.69 -2.27 30.12
CA ILE A 388 2.23 -1.84 31.45
C ILE A 388 2.81 -2.73 32.56
N HIS A 389 2.80 -4.03 32.36
CA HIS A 389 3.34 -4.97 33.33
C HIS A 389 4.82 -4.73 33.61
N PHE A 390 5.65 -4.57 32.58
CA PHE A 390 7.07 -4.30 32.75
C PHE A 390 7.34 -2.90 33.34
N MET A 391 6.60 -1.88 32.92
CA MET A 391 6.72 -0.54 33.50
C MET A 391 6.43 -0.54 35.00
N ARG A 392 5.36 -1.24 35.43
CA ARG A 392 5.06 -1.39 36.85
C ARG A 392 6.17 -2.09 37.63
N LYS A 393 6.80 -3.11 37.03
CA LYS A 393 7.97 -3.76 37.65
C LYS A 393 9.14 -2.78 37.80
N ILE A 394 9.43 -1.95 36.77
CA ILE A 394 10.49 -0.95 36.81
C ILE A 394 10.20 0.11 37.89
N LEU A 395 8.97 0.61 38.00
CA LEU A 395 8.58 1.62 38.98
C LEU A 395 8.52 1.11 40.41
N LYS A 396 8.12 -0.15 40.63
CA LYS A 396 7.97 -0.76 41.97
C LYS A 396 9.27 -1.23 42.60
N GLN A 397 10.36 -1.36 41.86
CA GLN A 397 11.62 -1.84 42.41
C GLN A 397 12.31 -0.74 43.23
N MET A 398 12.00 -0.68 44.52
CA MET A 398 12.76 0.10 45.51
C MET A 398 14.01 -0.69 45.90
N ASN A 399 15.21 -0.23 45.56
CA ASN A 399 16.51 -0.86 45.83
C ASN A 399 16.73 -2.29 45.32
N PRO A 400 16.50 -2.59 44.03
CA PRO A 400 16.76 -3.89 43.46
C PRO A 400 18.26 -4.14 43.31
N ASN A 401 18.68 -5.41 43.55
CA ASN A 401 20.04 -5.82 43.26
C ASN A 401 20.24 -6.09 41.75
N LYS A 402 21.51 -6.12 41.32
CA LYS A 402 21.89 -6.36 39.91
C LYS A 402 21.28 -7.65 39.33
N LEU A 403 21.11 -8.69 40.12
CA LEU A 403 20.50 -9.98 39.72
C LEU A 403 19.03 -9.81 39.34
N GLN A 404 18.28 -8.99 40.07
CA GLN A 404 16.87 -8.74 39.79
C GLN A 404 16.70 -7.96 38.50
N TRP A 405 17.53 -6.96 38.21
CA TRP A 405 17.55 -6.25 36.96
C TRP A 405 17.92 -7.15 35.76
N THR A 406 18.93 -8.02 35.95
CA THR A 406 19.33 -8.99 34.91
C THR A 406 18.21 -10.01 34.64
N SER A 407 17.48 -10.44 35.66
CA SER A 407 16.31 -11.30 35.50
C SER A 407 15.18 -10.57 34.73
N LEU A 408 14.89 -9.32 35.10
CA LEU A 408 13.89 -8.52 34.42
C LEU A 408 14.26 -8.27 32.94
N ARG A 409 15.52 -8.01 32.65
CA ARG A 409 16.05 -7.87 31.29
C ARG A 409 15.74 -9.11 30.44
N LYS A 410 16.04 -10.30 30.96
CA LYS A 410 15.75 -11.59 30.29
C LYS A 410 14.25 -11.77 30.02
N GLN A 411 13.39 -11.42 31.00
CA GLN A 411 11.93 -11.48 30.81
C GLN A 411 11.46 -10.56 29.67
N ILE A 412 11.99 -9.35 29.59
CA ILE A 412 11.66 -8.38 28.52
C ILE A 412 12.15 -8.91 27.15
N GLU A 413 13.33 -9.53 27.10
CA GLU A 413 13.85 -10.11 25.85
C GLU A 413 13.00 -11.27 25.34
N GLN A 414 12.53 -12.14 26.24
CA GLN A 414 11.76 -13.34 25.91
C GLN A 414 10.29 -13.08 25.66
N GLU A 415 9.76 -11.91 26.02
CA GLU A 415 8.34 -11.58 25.80
C GLU A 415 8.07 -11.36 24.31
N GLU A 416 7.36 -12.25 23.66
CA GLU A 416 7.09 -12.15 22.21
C GLU A 416 6.23 -10.94 21.85
N LYS A 417 5.23 -10.64 22.69
CA LYS A 417 4.20 -9.63 22.43
C LYS A 417 4.43 -8.36 23.26
N LEU A 418 5.43 -7.56 22.90
CA LEU A 418 5.81 -6.38 23.67
C LEU A 418 6.05 -5.16 22.79
N THR A 419 5.27 -4.11 22.99
CA THR A 419 5.55 -2.79 22.43
C THR A 419 6.58 -2.05 23.31
N GLY A 420 7.41 -1.18 22.69
CA GLY A 420 8.41 -0.39 23.43
C GLY A 420 9.58 -1.20 23.99
N ARG A 421 9.80 -2.45 23.53
CA ARG A 421 10.87 -3.34 24.03
C ARG A 421 12.23 -2.67 24.08
N LYS A 422 12.65 -2.01 22.99
CA LYS A 422 13.96 -1.36 22.90
C LYS A 422 14.17 -0.35 24.02
N TRP A 423 13.18 0.51 24.25
CA TRP A 423 13.23 1.52 25.31
C TRP A 423 13.24 0.88 26.72
N LEU A 424 12.41 -0.14 26.96
CA LEU A 424 12.40 -0.86 28.25
C LEU A 424 13.75 -1.50 28.55
N LEU A 425 14.37 -2.15 27.57
CA LEU A 425 15.72 -2.73 27.71
C LEU A 425 16.75 -1.66 28.00
N GLU A 426 16.72 -0.53 27.30
CA GLU A 426 17.62 0.60 27.56
C GLU A 426 17.50 1.08 29.02
N LYS A 427 16.26 1.20 29.55
CA LYS A 427 16.06 1.66 30.92
C LYS A 427 16.57 0.64 31.96
N VAL A 428 16.34 -0.64 31.70
CA VAL A 428 16.87 -1.70 32.58
C VAL A 428 18.40 -1.78 32.50
N ASP A 429 19.00 -1.67 31.32
CA ASP A 429 20.45 -1.65 31.14
C ASP A 429 21.09 -0.47 31.86
N GLN A 430 20.50 0.73 31.83
CA GLN A 430 20.94 1.88 32.61
C GLN A 430 20.91 1.63 34.13
N LYS A 431 19.96 0.81 34.60
CA LYS A 431 19.89 0.44 36.04
C LYS A 431 20.88 -0.67 36.42
N ILE A 432 21.26 -1.56 35.49
CA ILE A 432 22.29 -2.58 35.69
C ILE A 432 23.69 -1.96 35.78
N LEU A 433 23.93 -0.85 35.08
CA LEU A 433 25.21 -0.13 35.03
C LEU A 433 25.42 0.82 36.20
N LYS A 434 24.35 1.28 36.86
CA LYS A 434 24.41 2.05 38.13
C LYS A 434 24.56 1.12 39.32
#